data_17c8bd8e2532fab43fb6a63dfa9ee8fd
#
_entry.id   17c8bd8e2532fab43fb6a63dfa9ee8fd
#
_cell.length_a   1.000
_cell.length_b   1.000
_cell.length_c   1.000
_cell.angle_alpha   90.00
_cell.angle_beta   90.00
_cell.angle_gamma   90.00
#
_symmetry.space_group_name_H-M   'P 1'
#
loop_
_entity.id
_entity.type
_entity.pdbx_description
1 polymer ?
#
loop_
_entity_poly.entity_id
_entity_poly.type
_entity_poly.pdbx_seq_one_letter_code
_entity_poly.pdbx_strand_id
1 'polypeptide(L)'
;MAYIEKIPQRPGFSWRYRRIDESTKQSDLHFHDDVYELVIHRHFHGVLNVGHCEMDIEHNQMLLIAPGVPHSFCSTSSKDNCETHVVWFKREWISNLMFYCTELRKLDPLLKAANKGVVFSEGTAQQVVDLMHELMKVPAIEQLARFIHVLSLLAHDEAAKTLMTHSNLSLSEHEQQERERVAKVNAYLEQHFARKIILADLANDLSLSESAVTRLFQKHFKEPFSQHLMKLRINHAADLLQSTELPIGIVFERVGYRNQALFNRHFKTYKGLTPRDYRQNYQQRIQP
;
A
#
# COMPACT_ATOMS: atom_id res chain seq x y z
N MET A 1 -4.20 7.90 17.27
CA MET A 1 -5.23 7.17 16.53
C MET A 1 -4.72 6.85 15.13
N ALA A 2 -4.84 5.61 14.69
CA ALA A 2 -4.29 5.19 13.40
C ALA A 2 -5.01 5.89 12.24
N TYR A 3 -4.25 6.31 11.23
CA TYR A 3 -4.77 6.85 9.97
C TYR A 3 -4.51 5.88 8.83
N ILE A 4 -5.21 6.07 7.68
CA ILE A 4 -4.96 5.26 6.50
C ILE A 4 -3.83 5.88 5.68
N GLU A 5 -2.74 5.16 5.54
CA GLU A 5 -1.68 5.52 4.60
C GLU A 5 -1.96 4.86 3.23
N LYS A 6 -2.12 5.68 2.20
CA LYS A 6 -2.25 5.20 0.82
C LYS A 6 -0.88 5.10 0.17
N ILE A 7 -0.55 3.89 -0.24
CA ILE A 7 0.69 3.64 -0.99
C ILE A 7 0.46 3.98 -2.47
N PRO A 8 1.17 5.00 -3.02
CA PRO A 8 1.08 5.30 -4.43
C PRO A 8 1.51 4.09 -5.27
N GLN A 9 0.75 3.76 -6.31
CA GLN A 9 1.13 2.67 -7.21
C GLN A 9 2.44 3.00 -7.94
N ARG A 10 3.25 1.97 -8.16
CA ARG A 10 4.42 2.05 -9.02
C ARG A 10 3.98 1.76 -10.44
N PRO A 11 4.13 2.72 -11.38
CA PRO A 11 3.73 2.54 -12.76
C PRO A 11 4.31 1.26 -13.40
N GLY A 12 3.44 0.45 -14.00
CA GLY A 12 3.83 -0.81 -14.68
C GLY A 12 4.18 -1.98 -13.75
N PHE A 13 3.89 -1.86 -12.46
CA PHE A 13 4.17 -2.93 -11.51
C PHE A 13 2.93 -3.23 -10.65
N SER A 14 2.71 -4.51 -10.38
CA SER A 14 1.64 -5.00 -9.51
C SER A 14 1.97 -4.86 -8.01
N TRP A 15 3.20 -4.52 -7.69
CA TRP A 15 3.73 -4.37 -6.35
C TRP A 15 4.74 -3.24 -6.31
N ARG A 16 5.11 -2.76 -5.13
CA ARG A 16 6.03 -1.66 -4.93
C ARG A 16 7.13 -2.06 -3.96
N TYR A 17 8.35 -1.69 -4.30
CA TYR A 17 9.52 -1.77 -3.42
C TYR A 17 10.09 -0.38 -3.19
N ARG A 18 10.54 -0.13 -1.97
CA ARG A 18 11.29 1.07 -1.60
C ARG A 18 12.40 0.69 -0.62
N ARG A 19 13.61 1.17 -0.88
CA ARG A 19 14.71 1.22 0.08
C ARG A 19 14.79 2.63 0.63
N ILE A 20 14.96 2.75 1.93
CA ILE A 20 15.05 4.02 2.66
C ILE A 20 16.33 3.95 3.46
N ASP A 21 17.28 4.85 3.14
CA ASP A 21 18.58 4.98 3.77
C ASP A 21 18.54 6.24 4.68
N GLU A 22 17.86 6.13 5.83
CA GLU A 22 17.71 7.21 6.80
C GLU A 22 18.14 6.72 8.19
N SER A 23 18.92 7.53 8.89
CA SER A 23 19.45 7.18 10.23
C SER A 23 18.38 7.14 11.32
N THR A 24 17.27 7.84 11.12
CA THR A 24 16.12 7.83 12.01
C THR A 24 14.85 7.68 11.22
N LYS A 25 14.01 6.73 11.60
CA LYS A 25 12.68 6.59 11.01
C LYS A 25 11.64 6.66 12.12
N GLN A 26 10.71 7.56 11.96
CA GLN A 26 9.51 7.61 12.77
C GLN A 26 8.31 7.57 11.82
N SER A 27 7.41 6.65 12.03
CA SER A 27 6.09 6.66 11.40
C SER A 27 5.02 6.79 12.47
N ASP A 28 4.07 7.69 12.23
CA ASP A 28 2.88 7.74 13.06
C ASP A 28 2.09 6.44 12.92
N LEU A 29 1.26 6.14 13.92
CA LEU A 29 0.40 4.96 13.88
C LEU A 29 -0.56 5.03 12.68
N HIS A 30 -0.39 4.12 11.74
CA HIS A 30 -1.15 4.05 10.49
C HIS A 30 -1.51 2.60 10.13
N PHE A 31 -2.30 2.43 9.08
CA PHE A 31 -2.56 1.13 8.46
C PHE A 31 -2.84 1.31 6.95
N HIS A 32 -2.70 0.25 6.19
CA HIS A 32 -3.07 0.18 4.78
C HIS A 32 -4.36 -0.60 4.64
N ASP A 33 -5.29 -0.17 3.80
CA ASP A 33 -6.61 -0.79 3.67
C ASP A 33 -6.64 -1.98 2.70
N ASP A 34 -5.79 -1.99 1.67
CA ASP A 34 -5.81 -2.98 0.59
C ASP A 34 -4.46 -3.66 0.29
N VAL A 35 -3.36 -3.27 0.94
CA VAL A 35 -2.03 -3.82 0.70
C VAL A 35 -1.47 -4.53 1.92
N TYR A 36 -0.75 -5.63 1.67
CA TYR A 36 0.22 -6.19 2.62
C TYR A 36 1.48 -5.34 2.62
N GLU A 37 2.11 -5.21 3.78
CA GLU A 37 3.41 -4.61 3.94
C GLU A 37 4.41 -5.64 4.46
N LEU A 38 5.48 -5.87 3.69
CA LEU A 38 6.67 -6.58 4.14
C LEU A 38 7.76 -5.54 4.41
N VAL A 39 8.19 -5.42 5.65
CA VAL A 39 9.23 -4.48 6.05
C VAL A 39 10.43 -5.20 6.66
N ILE A 40 11.64 -4.74 6.33
CA ILE A 40 12.90 -5.24 6.88
C ILE A 40 13.70 -4.05 7.39
N HIS A 41 14.06 -4.10 8.67
CA HIS A 41 14.91 -3.10 9.31
C HIS A 41 16.33 -3.67 9.48
N ARG A 42 17.33 -2.95 8.96
CA ARG A 42 18.74 -3.31 9.06
C ARG A 42 19.50 -2.25 9.82
N HIS A 43 20.31 -2.69 10.79
CA HIS A 43 21.13 -1.81 11.64
C HIS A 43 20.31 -0.78 12.43
N PHE A 44 19.02 -1.04 12.63
CA PHE A 44 18.14 -0.25 13.47
C PHE A 44 18.11 -0.78 14.90
N HIS A 45 17.91 0.16 15.83
CA HIS A 45 17.41 -0.12 17.17
C HIS A 45 16.23 0.81 17.41
N GLY A 46 15.16 0.30 17.96
CA GLY A 46 13.95 1.08 18.20
C GLY A 46 12.78 0.21 18.58
N VAL A 47 11.60 0.78 18.48
CA VAL A 47 10.36 0.12 18.86
C VAL A 47 9.41 0.05 17.67
N LEU A 48 8.79 -1.11 17.50
CA LEU A 48 7.75 -1.41 16.56
C LEU A 48 6.44 -1.67 17.31
N ASN A 49 5.38 -1.01 16.91
CA ASN A 49 4.02 -1.31 17.37
C ASN A 49 3.22 -1.96 16.24
N VAL A 50 2.60 -3.10 16.49
CA VAL A 50 1.69 -3.78 15.57
C VAL A 50 0.42 -4.19 16.33
N GLY A 51 -0.71 -3.61 15.94
CA GLY A 51 -1.94 -3.77 16.69
C GLY A 51 -1.80 -3.20 18.10
N HIS A 52 -1.82 -4.09 19.08
CA HIS A 52 -1.62 -3.79 20.51
C HIS A 52 -0.30 -4.34 21.05
N CYS A 53 0.52 -4.93 20.20
CA CYS A 53 1.81 -5.47 20.58
C CYS A 53 2.92 -4.45 20.31
N GLU A 54 3.82 -4.31 21.27
CA GLU A 54 5.06 -3.56 21.15
C GLU A 54 6.22 -4.55 21.16
N MET A 55 7.22 -4.33 20.29
CA MET A 55 8.44 -5.12 20.26
C MET A 55 9.64 -4.25 19.90
N ASP A 56 10.80 -4.64 20.39
CA ASP A 56 12.06 -4.03 20.00
C ASP A 56 12.42 -4.41 18.55
N ILE A 57 12.95 -3.44 17.82
CA ILE A 57 13.50 -3.66 16.48
C ILE A 57 14.99 -3.98 16.63
N GLU A 58 15.37 -5.12 16.08
CA GLU A 58 16.76 -5.56 16.00
C GLU A 58 17.26 -5.60 14.56
N HIS A 59 18.54 -5.91 14.38
CA HIS A 59 19.16 -6.07 13.06
C HIS A 59 18.46 -7.18 12.26
N ASN A 60 18.23 -6.94 10.96
CA ASN A 60 17.54 -7.85 10.06
C ASN A 60 16.14 -8.27 10.53
N GLN A 61 15.47 -7.41 11.29
CA GLN A 61 14.08 -7.65 11.67
C GLN A 61 13.17 -7.54 10.45
N MET A 62 12.56 -8.64 10.07
CA MET A 62 11.61 -8.70 8.97
C MET A 62 10.21 -9.03 9.48
N LEU A 63 9.22 -8.28 8.98
CA LEU A 63 7.84 -8.37 9.40
C LEU A 63 6.90 -8.31 8.22
N LEU A 64 5.87 -9.18 8.21
CA LEU A 64 4.74 -9.10 7.29
C LEU A 64 3.49 -8.69 8.03
N ILE A 65 2.86 -7.60 7.55
CA ILE A 65 1.65 -7.01 8.12
C ILE A 65 0.52 -7.08 7.09
N ALA A 66 -0.65 -7.54 7.51
CA ALA A 66 -1.82 -7.61 6.63
C ALA A 66 -2.52 -6.26 6.51
N PRO A 67 -3.31 -6.05 5.43
CA PRO A 67 -4.19 -4.90 5.30
C PRO A 67 -5.09 -4.73 6.52
N GLY A 68 -5.22 -3.49 6.98
CA GLY A 68 -6.07 -3.13 8.12
C GLY A 68 -5.41 -3.27 9.49
N VAL A 69 -4.18 -3.80 9.60
CA VAL A 69 -3.48 -3.92 10.89
C VAL A 69 -2.75 -2.60 11.18
N PRO A 70 -3.08 -1.89 12.27
CA PRO A 70 -2.38 -0.67 12.65
C PRO A 70 -0.94 -0.97 13.05
N HIS A 71 -0.01 -0.13 12.59
CA HIS A 71 1.40 -0.25 12.95
C HIS A 71 2.12 1.10 12.94
N SER A 72 3.22 1.17 13.66
CA SER A 72 4.12 2.32 13.70
C SER A 72 5.53 1.88 14.04
N PHE A 73 6.52 2.67 13.58
CA PHE A 73 7.93 2.42 13.83
C PHE A 73 8.55 3.67 14.45
N CYS A 74 9.38 3.49 15.46
CA CYS A 74 10.20 4.53 16.01
C CYS A 74 11.61 4.00 16.20
N SER A 75 12.56 4.44 15.35
CA SER A 75 13.95 4.03 15.48
C SER A 75 14.76 5.09 16.21
N THR A 76 15.72 4.64 17.02
CA THR A 76 16.59 5.48 17.84
C THR A 76 18.07 5.36 17.44
N SER A 77 18.38 4.64 16.35
CA SER A 77 19.78 4.38 15.98
C SER A 77 20.45 5.62 15.42
N SER A 78 21.65 5.88 15.91
CA SER A 78 22.59 6.90 15.43
C SER A 78 23.69 6.33 14.53
N LYS A 79 23.58 5.07 14.07
CA LYS A 79 24.62 4.45 13.23
C LYS A 79 24.45 4.82 11.77
N ASP A 80 25.53 5.25 11.14
CA ASP A 80 25.65 5.34 9.69
C ASP A 80 25.42 3.94 9.09
N ASN A 81 24.48 3.76 8.17
CA ASN A 81 24.08 2.53 7.45
C ASN A 81 22.75 1.89 7.90
N CYS A 82 21.84 2.63 8.50
CA CYS A 82 20.48 2.12 8.71
C CYS A 82 19.74 2.02 7.38
N GLU A 83 19.20 0.85 7.09
CA GLU A 83 18.41 0.59 5.89
C GLU A 83 17.04 0.05 6.27
N THR A 84 16.00 0.56 5.61
CA THR A 84 14.67 -0.06 5.66
C THR A 84 14.26 -0.46 4.25
N HIS A 85 13.95 -1.73 4.07
CA HIS A 85 13.38 -2.25 2.83
C HIS A 85 11.88 -2.46 3.04
N VAL A 86 11.06 -1.90 2.19
CA VAL A 86 9.60 -2.06 2.28
C VAL A 86 9.05 -2.54 0.95
N VAL A 87 8.23 -3.58 1.02
CA VAL A 87 7.50 -4.11 -0.13
C VAL A 87 6.01 -4.04 0.16
N TRP A 88 5.26 -3.42 -0.76
CA TRP A 88 3.80 -3.39 -0.70
C TRP A 88 3.21 -4.14 -1.90
N PHE A 89 2.21 -4.98 -1.63
CA PHE A 89 1.47 -5.70 -2.66
C PHE A 89 -0.02 -5.83 -2.30
N LYS A 90 -0.88 -5.67 -3.29
CA LYS A 90 -2.33 -5.67 -3.07
C LYS A 90 -2.86 -7.05 -2.71
N ARG A 91 -3.82 -7.08 -1.79
CA ARG A 91 -4.56 -8.30 -1.43
C ARG A 91 -5.22 -8.94 -2.66
N GLU A 92 -5.87 -8.15 -3.48
CA GLU A 92 -6.52 -8.63 -4.70
C GLU A 92 -5.51 -9.27 -5.67
N TRP A 93 -4.36 -8.61 -5.87
CA TRP A 93 -3.33 -9.13 -6.75
C TRP A 93 -2.81 -10.51 -6.32
N ILE A 94 -2.45 -10.67 -5.06
CA ILE A 94 -1.93 -11.96 -4.57
C ILE A 94 -3.04 -13.04 -4.53
N SER A 95 -4.28 -12.66 -4.25
CA SER A 95 -5.44 -13.57 -4.30
C SER A 95 -5.68 -14.08 -5.72
N ASN A 96 -5.59 -13.22 -6.73
CA ASN A 96 -5.71 -13.61 -8.13
C ASN A 96 -4.54 -14.53 -8.56
N LEU A 97 -3.31 -14.24 -8.14
CA LEU A 97 -2.19 -15.14 -8.39
C LEU A 97 -2.42 -16.54 -7.79
N MET A 98 -2.84 -16.62 -6.53
CA MET A 98 -3.15 -17.89 -5.87
C MET A 98 -4.33 -18.63 -6.52
N PHE A 99 -5.25 -17.89 -7.15
CA PHE A 99 -6.36 -18.49 -7.87
C PHE A 99 -5.90 -19.19 -9.15
N TYR A 100 -5.02 -18.54 -9.93
CA TYR A 100 -4.52 -19.07 -11.21
C TYR A 100 -3.28 -19.96 -11.08
N CYS A 101 -2.44 -19.75 -10.05
CA CYS A 101 -1.22 -20.53 -9.80
C CYS A 101 -1.40 -21.35 -8.53
N THR A 102 -1.71 -22.64 -8.67
CA THR A 102 -2.02 -23.53 -7.55
C THR A 102 -0.88 -23.69 -6.56
N GLU A 103 0.36 -23.58 -7.04
CA GLU A 103 1.58 -23.64 -6.22
C GLU A 103 1.63 -22.51 -5.19
N LEU A 104 1.12 -21.32 -5.54
CA LEU A 104 1.09 -20.16 -4.66
C LEU A 104 0.02 -20.24 -3.56
N ARG A 105 -0.90 -21.20 -3.63
CA ARG A 105 -1.89 -21.43 -2.55
C ARG A 105 -1.25 -21.78 -1.21
N LYS A 106 0.00 -22.24 -1.21
CA LYS A 106 0.80 -22.43 0.00
C LYS A 106 1.07 -21.12 0.78
N LEU A 107 0.86 -19.97 0.16
CA LEU A 107 0.92 -18.65 0.83
C LEU A 107 -0.30 -18.37 1.71
N ASP A 108 -1.44 -19.02 1.51
CA ASP A 108 -2.70 -18.71 2.20
C ASP A 108 -2.58 -18.74 3.74
N PRO A 109 -1.94 -19.74 4.36
CA PRO A 109 -1.73 -19.75 5.82
C PRO A 109 -0.89 -18.56 6.30
N LEU A 110 0.16 -18.22 5.56
CA LEU A 110 1.04 -17.09 5.87
C LEU A 110 0.28 -15.76 5.79
N LEU A 111 -0.46 -15.53 4.70
CA LEU A 111 -1.24 -14.32 4.50
C LEU A 111 -2.35 -14.17 5.56
N LYS A 112 -2.95 -15.27 6.01
CA LYS A 112 -3.88 -15.27 7.14
C LYS A 112 -3.18 -14.94 8.46
N ALA A 113 -1.99 -15.50 8.69
CA ALA A 113 -1.20 -15.23 9.88
C ALA A 113 -0.74 -13.76 9.95
N ALA A 114 -0.54 -13.10 8.80
CA ALA A 114 -0.13 -11.69 8.72
C ALA A 114 -1.12 -10.71 9.39
N ASN A 115 -2.39 -11.13 9.61
CA ASN A 115 -3.34 -10.36 10.43
C ASN A 115 -2.89 -10.23 11.91
N LYS A 116 -1.96 -11.06 12.34
CA LYS A 116 -1.36 -11.04 13.67
C LYS A 116 0.06 -10.45 13.67
N GLY A 117 0.54 -9.97 12.53
CA GLY A 117 1.93 -9.64 12.30
C GLY A 117 2.80 -10.90 12.35
N VAL A 118 3.55 -11.19 11.28
CA VAL A 118 4.46 -12.33 11.22
C VAL A 118 5.89 -11.83 11.20
N VAL A 119 6.66 -12.22 12.20
CA VAL A 119 8.11 -11.97 12.28
C VAL A 119 8.84 -13.19 11.75
N PHE A 120 9.82 -12.95 10.88
CA PHE A 120 10.63 -13.97 10.24
C PHE A 120 12.01 -14.09 10.87
N SER A 121 12.71 -15.19 10.58
CA SER A 121 14.08 -15.39 11.02
C SER A 121 15.03 -14.41 10.36
N GLU A 122 16.13 -14.11 11.05
CA GLU A 122 17.22 -13.26 10.53
C GLU A 122 17.83 -13.85 9.24
N GLY A 123 17.94 -15.17 9.16
CA GLY A 123 18.43 -15.86 7.98
C GLY A 123 17.55 -15.65 6.74
N THR A 124 16.23 -15.75 6.89
CA THR A 124 15.26 -15.47 5.82
C THR A 124 15.30 -14.00 5.45
N ALA A 125 15.39 -13.09 6.42
CA ALA A 125 15.50 -11.65 6.17
C ALA A 125 16.76 -11.32 5.35
N GLN A 126 17.90 -11.93 5.65
CA GLN A 126 19.13 -11.73 4.89
C GLN A 126 19.00 -12.21 3.45
N GLN A 127 18.42 -13.40 3.22
CA GLN A 127 18.19 -13.92 1.86
C GLN A 127 17.26 -13.00 1.05
N VAL A 128 16.23 -12.45 1.69
CA VAL A 128 15.32 -11.48 1.05
C VAL A 128 16.06 -10.21 0.67
N VAL A 129 16.93 -9.68 1.53
CA VAL A 129 17.75 -8.50 1.22
C VAL A 129 18.66 -8.77 0.04
N ASP A 130 19.30 -9.94 -0.02
CA ASP A 130 20.19 -10.33 -1.11
C ASP A 130 19.42 -10.41 -2.46
N LEU A 131 18.21 -10.95 -2.46
CA LEU A 131 17.33 -10.96 -3.63
C LEU A 131 16.89 -9.56 -4.07
N MET A 132 16.72 -8.64 -3.12
CA MET A 132 16.34 -7.25 -3.38
C MET A 132 17.54 -6.38 -3.77
N HIS A 133 18.76 -6.88 -3.61
CA HIS A 133 19.95 -6.15 -4.01
C HIS A 133 19.91 -5.84 -5.51
N GLU A 134 20.15 -4.56 -5.84
CA GLU A 134 20.07 -4.05 -7.22
C GLU A 134 18.76 -4.33 -7.99
N LEU A 135 17.68 -4.61 -7.26
CA LEU A 135 16.38 -4.95 -7.86
C LEU A 135 15.91 -3.94 -8.92
N MET A 136 16.21 -2.66 -8.70
CA MET A 136 15.79 -1.59 -9.61
C MET A 136 16.59 -1.54 -10.92
N LYS A 137 17.68 -2.30 -11.02
CA LYS A 137 18.55 -2.35 -12.23
C LYS A 137 18.16 -3.48 -13.18
N VAL A 138 17.30 -4.42 -12.75
CA VAL A 138 16.89 -5.56 -13.58
C VAL A 138 15.55 -5.31 -14.25
N PRO A 139 15.22 -5.99 -15.38
CA PRO A 139 13.94 -5.88 -16.07
C PRO A 139 12.73 -6.19 -15.17
N ALA A 140 11.57 -5.62 -15.47
CA ALA A 140 10.35 -5.77 -14.67
C ALA A 140 9.93 -7.22 -14.41
N ILE A 141 10.08 -8.10 -15.42
CA ILE A 141 9.75 -9.53 -15.28
C ILE A 141 10.70 -10.23 -14.32
N GLU A 142 11.99 -9.89 -14.31
CA GLU A 142 12.95 -10.44 -13.37
C GLU A 142 12.69 -9.92 -11.95
N GLN A 143 12.31 -8.63 -11.81
CA GLN A 143 11.89 -8.09 -10.52
C GLN A 143 10.70 -8.88 -9.95
N LEU A 144 9.72 -9.24 -10.79
CA LEU A 144 8.59 -10.07 -10.39
C LEU A 144 9.04 -11.48 -9.99
N ALA A 145 9.92 -12.12 -10.77
CA ALA A 145 10.44 -13.45 -10.46
C ALA A 145 11.17 -13.47 -9.11
N ARG A 146 12.00 -12.47 -8.82
CA ARG A 146 12.65 -12.31 -7.51
C ARG A 146 11.63 -12.10 -6.39
N PHE A 147 10.58 -11.32 -6.62
CA PHE A 147 9.54 -11.15 -5.61
C PHE A 147 8.74 -12.43 -5.35
N ILE A 148 8.42 -13.23 -6.38
CA ILE A 148 7.82 -14.56 -6.19
C ILE A 148 8.76 -15.47 -5.38
N HIS A 149 10.08 -15.40 -5.61
CA HIS A 149 11.05 -16.13 -4.81
C HIS A 149 11.05 -15.66 -3.34
N VAL A 150 10.96 -14.35 -3.10
CA VAL A 150 10.76 -13.83 -1.73
C VAL A 150 9.54 -14.43 -1.07
N LEU A 151 8.38 -14.42 -1.74
CA LEU A 151 7.16 -15.03 -1.19
C LEU A 151 7.35 -16.52 -0.87
N SER A 152 8.14 -17.25 -1.70
CA SER A 152 8.49 -18.65 -1.44
C SER A 152 9.34 -18.77 -0.16
N LEU A 153 10.35 -17.93 0.03
CA LEU A 153 11.18 -17.94 1.25
C LEU A 153 10.33 -17.70 2.50
N LEU A 154 9.43 -16.71 2.44
CA LEU A 154 8.53 -16.39 3.55
C LEU A 154 7.63 -17.58 3.92
N ALA A 155 7.14 -18.32 2.92
CA ALA A 155 6.26 -19.47 3.13
C ALA A 155 6.97 -20.70 3.72
N HIS A 156 8.29 -20.76 3.61
CA HIS A 156 9.12 -21.90 4.08
C HIS A 156 9.93 -21.56 5.33
N ASP A 157 9.79 -20.38 5.91
CA ASP A 157 10.47 -20.01 7.15
C ASP A 157 9.78 -20.68 8.35
N GLU A 158 10.31 -21.85 8.76
CA GLU A 158 9.80 -22.63 9.90
C GLU A 158 9.99 -21.91 11.25
N ALA A 159 10.90 -20.94 11.32
CA ALA A 159 11.14 -20.15 12.52
C ALA A 159 10.25 -18.89 12.61
N ALA A 160 9.41 -18.65 11.59
CA ALA A 160 8.49 -17.52 11.59
C ALA A 160 7.48 -17.61 12.74
N LYS A 161 7.24 -16.47 13.40
CA LYS A 161 6.35 -16.38 14.58
C LYS A 161 5.34 -15.26 14.41
N THR A 162 4.13 -15.48 14.91
CA THR A 162 3.14 -14.40 14.99
C THR A 162 3.36 -13.57 16.25
N LEU A 163 3.27 -12.24 16.12
CA LEU A 163 3.40 -11.30 17.24
C LEU A 163 2.22 -11.40 18.21
N MET A 164 1.01 -11.47 17.69
CA MET A 164 -0.20 -11.56 18.48
C MET A 164 -0.60 -13.02 18.66
N THR A 165 -0.61 -13.52 19.89
CA THR A 165 -1.00 -14.89 20.23
C THR A 165 -2.50 -15.14 20.00
N HIS A 166 -3.33 -14.11 20.19
CA HIS A 166 -4.74 -14.12 19.83
C HIS A 166 -5.02 -13.01 18.83
N SER A 167 -5.90 -13.26 17.89
CA SER A 167 -6.47 -12.22 17.03
C SER A 167 -7.47 -11.38 17.85
N ASN A 168 -7.10 -10.97 19.06
CA ASN A 168 -7.79 -9.96 19.83
C ASN A 168 -7.54 -8.57 19.23
N LEU A 169 -7.72 -8.46 17.92
CA LEU A 169 -8.44 -7.35 17.35
C LEU A 169 -9.92 -7.55 17.73
N SER A 170 -10.23 -7.76 19.01
CA SER A 170 -11.50 -7.32 19.53
C SER A 170 -11.41 -5.79 19.53
N LEU A 171 -11.42 -5.26 18.30
CA LEU A 171 -11.76 -3.87 18.08
C LEU A 171 -13.02 -3.67 18.90
N SER A 172 -13.07 -2.63 19.70
CA SER A 172 -14.32 -2.24 20.31
C SER A 172 -15.38 -2.20 19.18
N GLU A 173 -16.61 -2.53 19.47
CA GLU A 173 -17.69 -2.48 18.45
C GLU A 173 -17.66 -1.15 17.67
N HIS A 174 -17.25 -0.08 18.33
CA HIS A 174 -17.06 1.23 17.72
C HIS A 174 -15.93 1.25 16.68
N GLU A 175 -14.76 0.67 16.96
CA GLU A 175 -13.63 0.62 16.03
C GLU A 175 -13.93 -0.28 14.83
N GLN A 176 -14.65 -1.36 15.04
CA GLN A 176 -15.10 -2.25 13.98
C GLN A 176 -16.10 -1.53 13.06
N GLN A 177 -17.09 -0.82 13.63
CA GLN A 177 -18.04 -0.02 12.86
C GLN A 177 -17.34 1.10 12.08
N GLU A 178 -16.33 1.76 12.65
CA GLU A 178 -15.56 2.76 11.95
C GLU A 178 -14.79 2.18 10.76
N ARG A 179 -14.14 1.02 10.92
CA ARG A 179 -13.47 0.33 9.81
C ARG A 179 -14.44 -0.07 8.70
N GLU A 180 -15.60 -0.58 9.06
CA GLU A 180 -16.65 -0.91 8.09
C GLU A 180 -17.14 0.34 7.33
N ARG A 181 -17.27 1.47 8.01
CA ARG A 181 -17.60 2.75 7.37
C ARG A 181 -16.53 3.20 6.38
N VAL A 182 -15.28 3.10 6.76
CA VAL A 182 -14.13 3.42 5.89
C VAL A 182 -14.09 2.49 4.67
N ALA A 183 -14.29 1.19 4.87
CA ALA A 183 -14.37 0.22 3.79
C ALA A 183 -15.52 0.54 2.82
N LYS A 184 -16.70 0.91 3.34
CA LYS A 184 -17.85 1.36 2.53
C LYS A 184 -17.53 2.64 1.74
N VAL A 185 -16.85 3.63 2.36
CA VAL A 185 -16.38 4.85 1.65
C VAL A 185 -15.50 4.47 0.48
N ASN A 186 -14.49 3.63 0.69
CA ASN A 186 -13.59 3.22 -0.39
C ASN A 186 -14.33 2.49 -1.50
N ALA A 187 -15.17 1.52 -1.15
CA ALA A 187 -15.98 0.77 -2.13
C ALA A 187 -16.88 1.70 -2.95
N TYR A 188 -17.57 2.64 -2.30
CA TYR A 188 -18.42 3.61 -2.99
C TYR A 188 -17.61 4.50 -3.95
N LEU A 189 -16.47 5.00 -3.50
CA LEU A 189 -15.61 5.84 -4.33
C LEU A 189 -15.04 5.08 -5.53
N GLU A 190 -14.54 3.87 -5.34
CA GLU A 190 -14.02 3.03 -6.43
C GLU A 190 -15.12 2.68 -7.45
N GLN A 191 -16.34 2.43 -7.00
CA GLN A 191 -17.46 2.14 -7.91
C GLN A 191 -17.94 3.36 -8.68
N HIS A 192 -17.79 4.57 -8.11
CA HIS A 192 -18.45 5.76 -8.60
C HIS A 192 -17.55 6.91 -9.01
N PHE A 193 -16.23 6.81 -8.88
CA PHE A 193 -15.28 7.91 -9.12
C PHE A 193 -15.45 8.57 -10.50
N ALA A 194 -15.82 7.81 -11.52
CA ALA A 194 -15.96 8.30 -12.89
C ALA A 194 -17.16 9.22 -13.11
N ARG A 195 -18.13 9.24 -12.19
CA ARG A 195 -19.29 10.14 -12.26
C ARG A 195 -19.14 11.37 -11.37
N LYS A 196 -20.03 12.35 -11.52
CA LYS A 196 -20.11 13.45 -10.56
C LYS A 196 -20.56 12.89 -9.22
N ILE A 197 -19.73 13.04 -8.19
CA ILE A 197 -20.04 12.71 -6.80
C ILE A 197 -19.89 13.98 -5.99
N ILE A 198 -20.88 14.29 -5.14
CA ILE A 198 -20.79 15.33 -4.11
C ILE A 198 -20.80 14.68 -2.72
N LEU A 199 -20.39 15.42 -1.71
CA LEU A 199 -20.31 14.90 -0.34
C LEU A 199 -21.67 14.37 0.16
N ALA A 200 -22.77 15.03 -0.25
CA ALA A 200 -24.12 14.62 0.09
C ALA A 200 -24.49 13.21 -0.45
N ASP A 201 -24.02 12.86 -1.66
CA ASP A 201 -24.26 11.53 -2.24
C ASP A 201 -23.65 10.43 -1.36
N LEU A 202 -22.38 10.64 -0.95
CA LEU A 202 -21.68 9.72 -0.07
C LEU A 202 -22.29 9.69 1.34
N ALA A 203 -22.71 10.82 1.87
CA ALA A 203 -23.38 10.91 3.17
C ALA A 203 -24.68 10.10 3.19
N ASN A 204 -25.49 10.22 2.13
CA ASN A 204 -26.73 9.45 1.97
C ASN A 204 -26.46 7.95 1.89
N ASP A 205 -25.48 7.52 1.09
CA ASP A 205 -25.11 6.10 0.94
C ASP A 205 -24.67 5.48 2.28
N LEU A 206 -23.92 6.23 3.07
CA LEU A 206 -23.45 5.82 4.40
C LEU A 206 -24.49 5.98 5.52
N SER A 207 -25.65 6.58 5.24
CA SER A 207 -26.65 6.98 6.24
C SER A 207 -26.03 7.89 7.33
N LEU A 208 -25.17 8.83 6.93
CA LEU A 208 -24.50 9.80 7.78
C LEU A 208 -24.83 11.25 7.38
N SER A 209 -24.56 12.21 8.26
CA SER A 209 -24.55 13.62 7.89
C SER A 209 -23.26 13.98 7.12
N GLU A 210 -23.30 15.01 6.28
CA GLU A 210 -22.12 15.52 5.57
C GLU A 210 -20.99 15.93 6.55
N SER A 211 -21.36 16.48 7.70
CA SER A 211 -20.39 16.83 8.75
C SER A 211 -19.71 15.59 9.37
N ALA A 212 -20.46 14.48 9.49
CA ALA A 212 -19.90 13.22 9.97
C ALA A 212 -18.93 12.62 8.93
N VAL A 213 -19.30 12.66 7.64
CA VAL A 213 -18.40 12.23 6.54
C VAL A 213 -17.16 13.11 6.50
N THR A 214 -17.29 14.44 6.64
CA THR A 214 -16.13 15.35 6.68
C THR A 214 -15.16 14.98 7.82
N ARG A 215 -15.69 14.74 9.04
CA ARG A 215 -14.87 14.28 10.17
C ARG A 215 -14.21 12.91 9.91
N LEU A 216 -14.91 12.00 9.25
CA LEU A 216 -14.37 10.69 8.85
C LEU A 216 -13.16 10.88 7.92
N PHE A 217 -13.28 11.75 6.90
CA PHE A 217 -12.16 12.06 6.01
C PHE A 217 -10.96 12.69 6.73
N GLN A 218 -11.20 13.67 7.59
CA GLN A 218 -10.14 14.29 8.39
C GLN A 218 -9.48 13.30 9.34
N LYS A 219 -10.26 12.39 9.95
CA LYS A 219 -9.79 11.40 10.91
C LYS A 219 -8.96 10.30 10.24
N HIS A 220 -9.48 9.68 9.18
CA HIS A 220 -8.93 8.45 8.61
C HIS A 220 -8.09 8.68 7.35
N PHE A 221 -8.39 9.69 6.54
CA PHE A 221 -7.66 9.97 5.30
C PHE A 221 -6.71 11.18 5.41
N LYS A 222 -6.81 11.98 6.49
CA LYS A 222 -6.01 13.20 6.72
C LYS A 222 -6.11 14.22 5.59
N GLU A 223 -7.16 14.14 4.80
CA GLU A 223 -7.41 15.03 3.67
C GLU A 223 -8.93 15.22 3.44
N PRO A 224 -9.34 16.32 2.79
CA PRO A 224 -10.74 16.52 2.43
C PRO A 224 -11.22 15.50 1.37
N PHE A 225 -12.52 15.18 1.37
CA PHE A 225 -13.17 14.32 0.38
C PHE A 225 -12.82 14.70 -1.08
N SER A 226 -12.87 16.00 -1.40
CA SER A 226 -12.59 16.48 -2.77
C SER A 226 -11.14 16.19 -3.20
N GLN A 227 -10.19 16.30 -2.29
CA GLN A 227 -8.79 15.99 -2.55
C GLN A 227 -8.59 14.49 -2.71
N HIS A 228 -9.24 13.69 -1.89
CA HIS A 228 -9.20 12.23 -1.96
C HIS A 228 -9.76 11.72 -3.29
N LEU A 229 -10.95 12.18 -3.68
CA LEU A 229 -11.56 11.85 -4.97
C LEU A 229 -10.70 12.31 -6.16
N MET A 230 -10.07 13.47 -6.06
CA MET A 230 -9.13 13.96 -7.07
C MET A 230 -7.94 13.01 -7.23
N LYS A 231 -7.31 12.60 -6.13
CA LYS A 231 -6.17 11.66 -6.15
C LYS A 231 -6.57 10.29 -6.72
N LEU A 232 -7.75 9.77 -6.35
CA LEU A 232 -8.30 8.53 -6.87
C LEU A 232 -8.43 8.59 -8.40
N ARG A 233 -9.08 9.64 -8.92
CA ARG A 233 -9.24 9.86 -10.37
C ARG A 233 -7.90 9.97 -11.10
N ILE A 234 -6.93 10.67 -10.52
CA ILE A 234 -5.60 10.81 -11.13
C ILE A 234 -4.84 9.49 -11.14
N ASN A 235 -5.02 8.63 -10.13
CA ASN A 235 -4.42 7.31 -10.13
C ASN A 235 -5.01 6.43 -11.25
N HIS A 236 -6.34 6.36 -11.36
CA HIS A 236 -6.99 5.65 -12.48
C HIS A 236 -6.60 6.21 -13.85
N ALA A 237 -6.44 7.54 -13.98
CA ALA A 237 -5.94 8.13 -15.22
C ALA A 237 -4.50 7.69 -15.54
N ALA A 238 -3.64 7.63 -14.52
CA ALA A 238 -2.27 7.15 -14.69
C ALA A 238 -2.25 5.69 -15.17
N ASP A 239 -3.10 4.83 -14.61
CA ASP A 239 -3.22 3.43 -15.02
C ASP A 239 -3.71 3.32 -16.48
N LEU A 240 -4.72 4.10 -16.88
CA LEU A 240 -5.18 4.14 -18.28
C LEU A 240 -4.12 4.66 -19.25
N LEU A 241 -3.34 5.67 -18.84
CA LEU A 241 -2.25 6.22 -19.66
C LEU A 241 -1.11 5.21 -19.90
N GLN A 242 -0.93 4.26 -18.99
CA GLN A 242 0.09 3.22 -19.07
C GLN A 242 -0.39 1.97 -19.81
N SER A 243 -1.63 1.57 -19.56
CA SER A 243 -2.19 0.29 -20.04
C SER A 243 -2.91 0.41 -21.38
N THR A 244 -3.13 1.63 -21.90
CA THR A 244 -3.90 1.85 -23.12
C THR A 244 -3.31 2.96 -24.01
N GLU A 245 -3.63 2.91 -25.31
CA GLU A 245 -3.34 3.97 -26.28
C GLU A 245 -4.47 5.01 -26.40
N LEU A 246 -5.42 5.04 -25.46
CA LEU A 246 -6.55 5.97 -25.49
C LEU A 246 -6.07 7.43 -25.56
N PRO A 247 -6.64 8.28 -26.42
CA PRO A 247 -6.37 9.71 -26.40
C PRO A 247 -6.55 10.31 -25.00
N ILE A 248 -5.69 11.27 -24.63
CA ILE A 248 -5.76 11.94 -23.30
C ILE A 248 -7.15 12.55 -23.07
N GLY A 249 -7.78 13.04 -24.16
CA GLY A 249 -9.18 13.52 -24.13
C GLY A 249 -10.18 12.47 -23.65
N ILE A 250 -9.99 11.22 -24.04
CA ILE A 250 -10.86 10.11 -23.59
C ILE A 250 -10.49 9.69 -22.17
N VAL A 251 -9.20 9.72 -21.82
CA VAL A 251 -8.74 9.32 -20.46
C VAL A 251 -9.36 10.25 -19.41
N PHE A 252 -9.26 11.59 -19.58
CA PHE A 252 -9.78 12.49 -18.54
C PHE A 252 -11.31 12.38 -18.37
N GLU A 253 -12.05 12.14 -19.45
CA GLU A 253 -13.50 11.94 -19.39
C GLU A 253 -13.85 10.64 -18.65
N ARG A 254 -13.15 9.53 -18.95
CA ARG A 254 -13.37 8.22 -18.31
C ARG A 254 -13.13 8.25 -16.81
N VAL A 255 -12.25 9.11 -16.33
CA VAL A 255 -11.98 9.24 -14.90
C VAL A 255 -12.81 10.36 -14.24
N GLY A 256 -13.83 10.86 -14.93
CA GLY A 256 -14.83 11.76 -14.35
C GLY A 256 -14.45 13.24 -14.34
N TYR A 257 -13.48 13.66 -15.15
CA TYR A 257 -13.24 15.09 -15.39
C TYR A 257 -14.08 15.59 -16.56
N ARG A 258 -14.53 16.84 -16.46
CA ARG A 258 -15.24 17.56 -17.53
C ARG A 258 -14.42 18.71 -18.12
N ASN A 259 -13.29 19.04 -17.51
CA ASN A 259 -12.41 20.12 -17.94
C ASN A 259 -10.99 19.62 -18.04
N GLN A 260 -10.45 19.59 -19.25
CA GLN A 260 -9.12 19.07 -19.54
C GLN A 260 -8.00 19.93 -18.89
N ALA A 261 -8.18 21.26 -18.84
CA ALA A 261 -7.16 22.12 -18.22
C ALA A 261 -7.06 21.87 -16.71
N LEU A 262 -8.19 21.65 -16.04
CA LEU A 262 -8.26 21.27 -14.63
C LEU A 262 -7.61 19.90 -14.41
N PHE A 263 -7.93 18.92 -15.26
CA PHE A 263 -7.33 17.58 -15.23
C PHE A 263 -5.80 17.65 -15.36
N ASN A 264 -5.29 18.36 -16.39
CA ASN A 264 -3.85 18.48 -16.63
C ASN A 264 -3.12 19.14 -15.45
N ARG A 265 -3.74 20.17 -14.85
CA ARG A 265 -3.20 20.82 -13.66
C ARG A 265 -3.12 19.86 -12.48
N HIS A 266 -4.22 19.17 -12.15
CA HIS A 266 -4.26 18.20 -11.05
C HIS A 266 -3.28 17.04 -11.29
N PHE A 267 -3.22 16.52 -12.52
CA PHE A 267 -2.32 15.42 -12.87
C PHE A 267 -0.85 15.84 -12.69
N LYS A 268 -0.46 17.02 -13.22
CA LYS A 268 0.89 17.53 -13.08
C LYS A 268 1.26 17.81 -11.63
N THR A 269 0.34 18.38 -10.85
CA THR A 269 0.57 18.66 -9.42
C THR A 269 0.77 17.37 -8.62
N TYR A 270 0.00 16.31 -8.92
CA TYR A 270 0.03 15.07 -8.14
C TYR A 270 1.07 14.04 -8.64
N LYS A 271 1.30 13.95 -9.96
CA LYS A 271 2.26 13.00 -10.56
C LYS A 271 3.61 13.64 -10.94
N GLY A 272 3.76 14.96 -10.86
CA GLY A 272 4.98 15.69 -11.22
C GLY A 272 5.17 15.91 -12.71
N LEU A 273 4.41 15.24 -13.57
CA LEU A 273 4.51 15.28 -15.03
C LEU A 273 3.16 15.59 -15.66
N THR A 274 3.15 16.12 -16.90
CA THR A 274 1.90 16.21 -17.65
C THR A 274 1.41 14.80 -18.05
N PRO A 275 0.11 14.57 -18.32
CA PRO A 275 -0.39 13.28 -18.79
C PRO A 275 0.34 12.76 -20.03
N ARG A 276 0.72 13.66 -20.94
CA ARG A 276 1.46 13.34 -22.17
C ARG A 276 2.88 12.84 -21.85
N ASP A 277 3.61 13.62 -21.05
CA ASP A 277 4.98 13.27 -20.67
C ASP A 277 5.00 11.99 -19.82
N TYR A 278 3.99 11.81 -18.97
CA TYR A 278 3.84 10.62 -18.16
C TYR A 278 3.68 9.35 -19.02
N ARG A 279 2.83 9.38 -20.05
CA ARG A 279 2.69 8.29 -21.03
C ARG A 279 3.99 8.05 -21.78
N GLN A 280 4.59 9.10 -22.30
CA GLN A 280 5.81 9.00 -23.11
C GLN A 280 6.97 8.42 -22.30
N ASN A 281 7.16 8.85 -21.06
CA ASN A 281 8.19 8.31 -20.18
C ASN A 281 7.95 6.83 -19.84
N TYR A 282 6.69 6.41 -19.78
CA TYR A 282 6.35 5.01 -19.56
C TYR A 282 6.66 4.16 -20.80
N GLN A 283 6.27 4.62 -21.99
CA GLN A 283 6.54 3.93 -23.25
C GLN A 283 8.04 3.78 -23.54
N GLN A 284 8.84 4.81 -23.27
CA GLN A 284 10.30 4.75 -23.41
C GLN A 284 10.98 3.76 -22.44
N ARG A 285 10.37 3.44 -21.31
CA ARG A 285 10.89 2.46 -20.34
C ARG A 285 10.54 1.01 -20.71
N ILE A 286 9.60 0.80 -21.60
CA ILE A 286 9.14 -0.54 -22.05
C ILE A 286 9.79 -0.93 -23.37
N GLN A 287 10.27 0.03 -24.15
CA GLN A 287 11.06 -0.25 -25.37
C GLN A 287 12.47 -0.67 -24.92
N PRO A 288 12.96 -1.84 -25.40
CA PRO A 288 14.27 -2.38 -25.05
C PRO A 288 15.42 -1.51 -25.52
#